data_6fc952d5767243ed8fa97814872466e3
#
_entry.id   6fc952d5767243ed8fa97814872466e3
#
_cell.length_a   1.000
_cell.length_b   1.000
_cell.length_c   1.000
_cell.angle_alpha   90.00
_cell.angle_beta   90.00
_cell.angle_gamma   90.00
#
_symmetry.space_group_name_H-M   'P 1'
#
loop_
_entity.id
_entity.type
_entity.pdbx_description
1 polymer ?
#
loop_
_entity_poly.entity_id
_entity_poly.type
_entity_poly.pdbx_seq_one_letter_code
_entity_poly.pdbx_strand_id
1 'polypeptide(L)'
;MRLSNLADYAVVLMSAAARHCGGALLAEGMLNATKLSQETGVPLPTAKKLVSRLTAAGLFESTRGIGGGIRLARPPVSISLADIVEAVEGPLAITCCTIDGNHDCALESGCAVKPHWGVINRTIRNALDEVSLASLSTLPATPEIRIMEKA
;
A
#
# COMPACT_ATOMS: atom_id res chain seq x y z
N MET A 1 4.50 -16.43 1.62
CA MET A 1 4.61 -14.99 1.26
C MET A 1 4.24 -14.18 2.48
N ARG A 2 5.00 -13.15 2.79
CA ARG A 2 4.79 -12.26 3.95
C ARG A 2 5.12 -10.84 3.52
N LEU A 3 4.22 -9.89 3.76
CA LEU A 3 4.51 -8.48 3.56
C LEU A 3 5.61 -8.03 4.54
N SER A 4 6.45 -7.09 4.13
CA SER A 4 7.42 -6.49 5.04
C SER A 4 6.69 -5.64 6.10
N ASN A 5 7.34 -5.43 7.24
CA ASN A 5 6.82 -4.51 8.26
C ASN A 5 6.63 -3.09 7.69
N LEU A 6 7.42 -2.73 6.67
CA LEU A 6 7.33 -1.41 6.06
C LEU A 6 6.05 -1.27 5.21
N ALA A 7 5.66 -2.32 4.47
CA ALA A 7 4.39 -2.37 3.73
C ALA A 7 3.19 -2.37 4.69
N ASP A 8 3.27 -3.14 5.78
CA ASP A 8 2.23 -3.14 6.82
C ASP A 8 2.03 -1.73 7.41
N TYR A 9 3.11 -1.06 7.80
CA TYR A 9 3.05 0.30 8.30
C TYR A 9 2.53 1.31 7.27
N ALA A 10 2.81 1.09 5.98
CA ALA A 10 2.25 1.93 4.92
C ALA A 10 0.72 1.81 4.84
N VAL A 11 0.21 0.59 4.92
CA VAL A 11 -1.24 0.35 4.95
C VAL A 11 -1.89 1.02 6.16
N VAL A 12 -1.29 0.90 7.34
CA VAL A 12 -1.77 1.54 8.58
C VAL A 12 -1.79 3.06 8.43
N LEU A 13 -0.71 3.68 7.91
CA LEU A 13 -0.65 5.13 7.69
C LEU A 13 -1.66 5.62 6.66
N MET A 14 -1.81 4.90 5.54
CA MET A 14 -2.78 5.25 4.49
C MET A 14 -4.21 5.12 5.00
N SER A 15 -4.52 4.09 5.77
CA SER A 15 -5.83 3.91 6.40
C SER A 15 -6.15 5.03 7.38
N ALA A 16 -5.18 5.48 8.17
CA ALA A 16 -5.34 6.65 9.03
C ALA A 16 -5.59 7.91 8.21
N ALA A 17 -4.79 8.15 7.16
CA ALA A 17 -4.97 9.30 6.29
C ALA A 17 -6.34 9.31 5.60
N ALA A 18 -6.87 8.15 5.21
CA ALA A 18 -8.18 8.05 4.58
C ALA A 18 -9.33 8.45 5.52
N ARG A 19 -9.21 8.21 6.82
CA ARG A 19 -10.22 8.67 7.81
C ARG A 19 -10.34 10.18 7.88
N HIS A 20 -9.29 10.90 7.54
CA HIS A 20 -9.30 12.37 7.48
C HIS A 20 -9.88 12.94 6.18
N CYS A 21 -10.15 12.09 5.16
CA CYS A 21 -10.68 12.55 3.87
C CYS A 21 -12.21 12.70 3.81
N GLY A 22 -12.96 12.26 4.80
CA GLY A 22 -14.44 12.20 4.75
C GLY A 22 -15.17 13.13 5.71
N GLY A 23 -14.48 13.85 6.58
CA GLY A 23 -15.11 14.66 7.62
C GLY A 23 -15.09 16.15 7.33
N ALA A 24 -16.12 16.87 7.78
CA ALA A 24 -16.18 18.33 7.85
C ALA A 24 -15.10 18.95 8.79
N LEU A 25 -14.08 18.17 9.14
CA LEU A 25 -12.97 18.50 10.02
C LEU A 25 -11.79 19.14 9.26
N LEU A 26 -12.07 19.96 8.26
CA LEU A 26 -11.09 20.91 7.72
C LEU A 26 -10.57 21.89 8.79
N ALA A 27 -11.10 21.82 10.02
CA ALA A 27 -10.74 22.70 11.14
C ALA A 27 -9.55 22.21 11.98
N GLU A 28 -9.10 20.96 11.85
CA GLU A 28 -8.02 20.41 12.70
C GLU A 28 -6.66 20.26 12.00
N GLY A 29 -6.22 21.27 11.28
CA GLY A 29 -4.85 21.35 10.78
C GLY A 29 -4.50 20.27 9.73
N MET A 30 -3.63 20.65 8.82
CA MET A 30 -3.16 19.77 7.74
C MET A 30 -2.54 18.48 8.29
N LEU A 31 -2.86 17.35 7.66
CA LEU A 31 -2.25 16.05 7.96
C LEU A 31 -0.75 16.11 7.66
N ASN A 32 0.06 15.50 8.52
CA ASN A 32 1.51 15.39 8.31
C ASN A 32 2.05 14.10 8.94
N ALA A 33 3.33 13.80 8.67
CA ALA A 33 3.96 12.57 9.16
C ALA A 33 3.97 12.47 10.70
N THR A 34 4.07 13.60 11.42
CA THR A 34 4.06 13.62 12.88
C THR A 34 2.67 13.24 13.42
N LYS A 35 1.60 13.84 12.87
CA LYS A 35 0.23 13.51 13.26
C LYS A 35 -0.11 12.06 12.94
N LEU A 36 0.27 11.55 11.76
CA LEU A 36 0.10 10.14 11.40
C LEU A 36 0.88 9.20 12.34
N SER A 37 2.12 9.54 12.68
CA SER A 37 2.92 8.77 13.63
C SER A 37 2.26 8.70 15.01
N GLN A 38 1.74 9.81 15.52
CA GLN A 38 1.04 9.88 16.80
C GLN A 38 -0.25 9.07 16.81
N GLU A 39 -1.04 9.16 15.73
CA GLU A 39 -2.31 8.45 15.61
C GLU A 39 -2.14 6.93 15.46
N THR A 40 -1.13 6.51 14.71
CA THR A 40 -0.96 5.09 14.36
C THR A 40 0.02 4.33 15.25
N GLY A 41 0.86 5.03 15.99
CA GLY A 41 1.96 4.42 16.73
C GLY A 41 3.17 4.03 15.87
N VAL A 42 3.14 4.27 14.56
CA VAL A 42 4.29 4.04 13.68
C VAL A 42 5.43 5.01 14.06
N PRO A 43 6.67 4.55 14.26
CA PRO A 43 7.78 5.42 14.64
C PRO A 43 7.96 6.58 13.67
N LEU A 44 8.15 7.81 14.17
CA LEU A 44 8.22 9.02 13.36
C LEU A 44 9.25 8.96 12.20
N PRO A 45 10.47 8.43 12.38
CA PRO A 45 11.40 8.29 11.26
C PRO A 45 10.85 7.39 10.13
N THR A 46 10.15 6.31 10.50
CA THR A 46 9.49 5.41 9.56
C THR A 46 8.31 6.09 8.88
N ALA A 47 7.48 6.80 9.61
CA ALA A 47 6.35 7.55 9.06
C ALA A 47 6.83 8.61 8.04
N LYS A 48 7.89 9.36 8.34
CA LYS A 48 8.50 10.32 7.40
C LYS A 48 8.99 9.64 6.11
N LYS A 49 9.69 8.50 6.24
CA LYS A 49 10.17 7.73 5.10
C LYS A 49 9.01 7.21 4.24
N LEU A 50 7.96 6.70 4.87
CA LEU A 50 6.77 6.20 4.17
C LEU A 50 6.01 7.32 3.48
N VAL A 51 5.77 8.45 4.13
CA VAL A 51 5.14 9.62 3.52
C VAL A 51 5.90 10.06 2.26
N SER A 52 7.25 10.09 2.32
CA SER A 52 8.07 10.42 1.16
C SER A 52 7.89 9.43 0.01
N ARG A 53 7.92 8.12 0.28
CA ARG A 53 7.73 7.07 -0.74
C ARG A 53 6.31 7.10 -1.34
N LEU A 54 5.30 7.22 -0.51
CA LEU A 54 3.90 7.29 -0.93
C LEU A 54 3.61 8.55 -1.76
N THR A 55 4.27 9.68 -1.42
CA THR A 55 4.21 10.91 -2.23
C THR A 55 4.90 10.73 -3.58
N ALA A 56 6.08 10.11 -3.60
CA ALA A 56 6.80 9.82 -4.84
C ALA A 56 6.02 8.86 -5.76
N ALA A 57 5.24 7.94 -5.19
CA ALA A 57 4.35 7.03 -5.91
C ALA A 57 3.00 7.68 -6.32
N GLY A 58 2.76 8.95 -5.98
CA GLY A 58 1.52 9.65 -6.34
C GLY A 58 0.30 9.23 -5.51
N LEU A 59 0.49 8.66 -4.32
CA LEU A 59 -0.59 8.32 -3.39
C LEU A 59 -0.88 9.44 -2.39
N PHE A 60 0.14 10.24 -2.07
CA PHE A 60 -0.01 11.50 -1.36
C PHE A 60 0.41 12.67 -2.24
N GLU A 61 -0.24 13.80 -2.01
CA GLU A 61 0.22 15.12 -2.46
C GLU A 61 0.69 15.92 -1.25
N SER A 62 1.81 16.65 -1.40
CA SER A 62 2.34 17.50 -0.35
C SER A 62 2.26 18.96 -0.74
N THR A 63 1.83 19.82 0.19
CA THR A 63 1.83 21.26 0.04
C THR A 63 2.81 21.86 1.04
N ARG A 64 3.73 22.71 0.53
CA ARG A 64 4.73 23.40 1.35
C ARG A 64 4.16 24.72 1.92
N GLY A 65 4.77 25.20 2.99
CA GLY A 65 4.48 26.53 3.57
C GLY A 65 3.68 26.47 4.86
N ILE A 66 3.31 27.66 5.35
CA ILE A 66 2.46 27.83 6.55
C ILE A 66 1.08 27.27 6.22
N GLY A 67 0.64 26.23 6.97
CA GLY A 67 -0.58 25.49 6.66
C GLY A 67 -0.36 24.37 5.62
N GLY A 68 0.87 24.08 5.23
CA GLY A 68 1.22 22.95 4.37
C GLY A 68 1.13 21.62 5.08
N GLY A 69 0.95 20.53 4.31
CA GLY A 69 0.84 19.18 4.81
C GLY A 69 0.70 18.18 3.69
N ILE A 70 0.12 17.04 3.99
CA ILE A 70 -0.15 15.98 3.02
C ILE A 70 -1.66 15.70 2.95
N ARG A 71 -2.09 15.25 1.78
CA ARG A 71 -3.44 14.75 1.53
C ARG A 71 -3.36 13.56 0.59
N LEU A 72 -4.40 12.74 0.54
CA LEU A 72 -4.50 11.72 -0.51
C LEU A 72 -4.57 12.39 -1.88
N ALA A 73 -3.80 11.87 -2.84
CA ALA A 73 -3.79 12.35 -4.22
C ALA A 73 -5.05 11.90 -5.01
N ARG A 74 -5.70 10.83 -4.55
CA ARG A 74 -6.89 10.24 -5.16
C ARG A 74 -7.91 9.88 -4.07
N PRO A 75 -9.21 9.76 -4.40
CA PRO A 75 -10.22 9.27 -3.45
C PRO A 75 -9.84 7.88 -2.91
N PRO A 76 -10.10 7.58 -1.62
CA PRO A 76 -9.75 6.29 -1.01
C PRO A 76 -10.31 5.07 -1.76
N VAL A 77 -11.46 5.21 -2.42
CA VAL A 77 -12.08 4.15 -3.21
C VAL A 77 -11.25 3.78 -4.47
N SER A 78 -10.43 4.70 -4.97
CA SER A 78 -9.59 4.51 -6.17
C SER A 78 -8.12 4.21 -5.85
N ILE A 79 -7.79 3.98 -4.58
CA ILE A 79 -6.47 3.52 -4.14
C ILE A 79 -6.63 2.09 -3.66
N SER A 80 -5.88 1.16 -4.24
CA SER A 80 -5.92 -0.26 -3.86
C SER A 80 -4.80 -0.64 -2.87
N LEU A 81 -4.96 -1.78 -2.22
CA LEU A 81 -3.90 -2.37 -1.41
C LEU A 81 -2.66 -2.69 -2.26
N ALA A 82 -2.86 -3.10 -3.53
CA ALA A 82 -1.76 -3.31 -4.47
C ALA A 82 -0.95 -2.02 -4.68
N ASP A 83 -1.61 -0.88 -4.92
CA ASP A 83 -0.95 0.42 -5.08
C ASP A 83 -0.06 0.78 -3.89
N ILE A 84 -0.57 0.55 -2.67
CA ILE A 84 0.15 0.88 -1.42
C ILE A 84 1.38 -0.02 -1.26
N VAL A 85 1.24 -1.33 -1.48
CA VAL A 85 2.34 -2.28 -1.34
C VAL A 85 3.40 -2.02 -2.41
N GLU A 86 3.02 -1.84 -3.66
CA GLU A 86 3.94 -1.55 -4.77
C GLU A 86 4.69 -0.22 -4.60
N ALA A 87 4.05 0.78 -3.99
CA ALA A 87 4.71 2.06 -3.66
C ALA A 87 5.89 1.91 -2.69
N VAL A 88 5.87 0.88 -1.86
CA VAL A 88 6.86 0.68 -0.79
C VAL A 88 7.86 -0.42 -1.14
N GLU A 89 7.42 -1.51 -1.72
CA GLU A 89 8.25 -2.69 -2.01
C GLU A 89 8.70 -2.76 -3.47
N GLY A 90 8.09 -1.97 -4.35
CA GLY A 90 8.23 -2.11 -5.78
C GLY A 90 7.23 -3.12 -6.36
N PRO A 91 7.34 -3.44 -7.66
CA PRO A 91 6.41 -4.32 -8.34
C PRO A 91 6.22 -5.66 -7.61
N LEU A 92 4.97 -6.08 -7.47
CA LEU A 92 4.62 -7.36 -6.85
C LEU A 92 5.15 -8.52 -7.68
N ALA A 93 6.18 -9.19 -7.17
CA ALA A 93 6.78 -10.36 -7.77
C ALA A 93 7.13 -11.40 -6.71
N ILE A 94 6.69 -12.64 -6.90
CA ILE A 94 7.03 -13.74 -6.00
C ILE A 94 8.43 -14.27 -6.27
N THR A 95 8.89 -14.13 -7.52
CA THR A 95 10.20 -14.62 -7.97
C THR A 95 10.96 -13.53 -8.71
N CYS A 96 12.27 -13.52 -8.56
CA CYS A 96 13.14 -12.55 -9.20
C CYS A 96 13.09 -12.60 -10.74
N CYS A 97 12.78 -13.76 -11.34
CA CYS A 97 12.72 -13.92 -12.79
C CYS A 97 11.52 -13.25 -13.49
N THR A 98 10.64 -12.61 -12.73
CA THR A 98 9.49 -11.87 -13.26
C THR A 98 9.62 -10.36 -13.06
N ILE A 99 10.69 -9.90 -12.47
CA ILE A 99 11.03 -8.49 -12.36
C ILE A 99 11.86 -8.13 -13.58
N ASP A 100 11.46 -7.08 -14.30
CA ASP A 100 12.28 -6.55 -15.40
C ASP A 100 13.62 -6.05 -14.85
N GLY A 101 14.69 -6.74 -15.19
CA GLY A 101 16.04 -6.41 -14.72
C GLY A 101 17.00 -7.59 -14.80
N ASN A 102 18.25 -7.32 -14.44
CA ASN A 102 19.31 -8.32 -14.42
C ASN A 102 19.12 -9.22 -13.19
N HIS A 103 18.55 -10.41 -13.40
CA HIS A 103 18.41 -11.43 -12.37
C HIS A 103 19.32 -12.60 -12.72
N ASP A 104 20.07 -13.05 -11.72
CA ASP A 104 21.01 -14.16 -11.84
C ASP A 104 20.30 -15.46 -11.41
N CYS A 105 19.56 -16.07 -12.35
CA CYS A 105 18.91 -17.35 -12.14
C CYS A 105 19.60 -18.44 -12.98
N ALA A 106 20.29 -19.34 -12.32
CA ALA A 106 21.03 -20.45 -12.97
C ALA A 106 20.14 -21.36 -13.83
N LEU A 107 18.82 -21.35 -13.62
CA LEU A 107 17.86 -22.18 -14.35
C LEU A 107 17.12 -21.40 -15.46
N GLU A 108 17.43 -20.13 -15.70
CA GLU A 108 16.62 -19.25 -16.55
C GLU A 108 16.42 -19.78 -17.97
N SER A 109 17.47 -20.32 -18.59
CA SER A 109 17.46 -20.78 -19.97
C SER A 109 16.63 -22.06 -20.22
N GLY A 110 16.34 -22.82 -19.16
CA GLY A 110 15.59 -24.09 -19.26
C GLY A 110 14.41 -24.19 -18.29
N CYS A 111 14.00 -23.13 -17.66
CA CYS A 111 12.98 -23.17 -16.62
C CYS A 111 11.57 -23.33 -17.19
N ALA A 112 11.01 -24.53 -17.10
CA ALA A 112 9.65 -24.84 -17.55
C ALA A 112 8.55 -24.08 -16.76
N VAL A 113 8.86 -23.59 -15.55
CA VAL A 113 7.90 -22.89 -14.68
C VAL A 113 7.90 -21.38 -14.92
N LYS A 114 8.97 -20.82 -15.51
CA LYS A 114 9.09 -19.37 -15.74
C LYS A 114 7.86 -18.73 -16.40
N PRO A 115 7.24 -19.31 -17.46
CA PRO A 115 6.05 -18.75 -18.09
C PRO A 115 4.83 -18.64 -17.16
N HIS A 116 4.74 -19.50 -16.15
CA HIS A 116 3.61 -19.54 -15.22
C HIS A 116 3.67 -18.45 -14.14
N TRP A 117 4.88 -17.98 -13.78
CA TRP A 117 5.04 -16.96 -12.74
C TRP A 117 4.36 -15.63 -13.08
N GLY A 118 4.33 -15.25 -14.35
CA GLY A 118 3.63 -14.05 -14.80
C GLY A 118 2.12 -14.10 -14.53
N VAL A 119 1.50 -15.26 -14.69
CA VAL A 119 0.08 -15.48 -14.37
C VAL A 119 -0.15 -15.43 -12.86
N ILE A 120 0.71 -16.10 -12.09
CA ILE A 120 0.61 -16.16 -10.62
C ILE A 120 0.75 -14.76 -10.03
N ASN A 121 1.75 -13.98 -10.44
CA ASN A 121 1.94 -12.61 -9.98
C ASN A 121 0.74 -11.72 -10.27
N ARG A 122 0.17 -11.80 -11.49
CA ARG A 122 -1.04 -11.08 -11.86
C ARG A 122 -2.23 -11.45 -10.98
N THR A 123 -2.41 -12.75 -10.71
CA THR A 123 -3.52 -13.21 -9.85
C THR A 123 -3.41 -12.62 -8.45
N ILE A 124 -2.21 -12.62 -7.87
CA ILE A 124 -1.98 -12.05 -6.55
C ILE A 124 -2.17 -10.54 -6.56
N ARG A 125 -1.61 -9.85 -7.58
CA ARG A 125 -1.80 -8.41 -7.72
C ARG A 125 -3.27 -8.05 -7.84
N ASN A 126 -4.04 -8.78 -8.67
CA ASN A 126 -5.47 -8.55 -8.84
C ASN A 126 -6.24 -8.74 -7.52
N ALA A 127 -5.92 -9.78 -6.74
CA ALA A 127 -6.54 -10.00 -5.44
C ALA A 127 -6.28 -8.85 -4.46
N LEU A 128 -5.08 -8.25 -4.48
CA LEU A 128 -4.76 -7.06 -3.68
C LEU A 128 -5.40 -5.80 -4.26
N ASP A 129 -5.59 -5.75 -5.56
CA ASP A 129 -6.21 -4.61 -6.27
C ASP A 129 -7.72 -4.50 -5.99
N GLU A 130 -8.39 -5.62 -5.69
CA GLU A 130 -9.78 -5.66 -5.27
C GLU A 130 -10.04 -5.04 -3.89
N VAL A 131 -8.99 -4.91 -3.06
CA VAL A 131 -9.10 -4.33 -1.71
C VAL A 131 -8.82 -2.83 -1.78
N SER A 132 -9.85 -2.00 -1.66
CA SER A 132 -9.70 -0.55 -1.68
C SER A 132 -9.25 0.02 -0.32
N LEU A 133 -8.56 1.16 -0.35
CA LEU A 133 -8.23 1.91 0.86
C LEU A 133 -9.48 2.35 1.63
N ALA A 134 -10.58 2.62 0.93
CA ALA A 134 -11.85 2.94 1.56
C ALA A 134 -12.34 1.80 2.45
N SER A 135 -12.25 0.55 1.98
CA SER A 135 -12.63 -0.63 2.78
C SER A 135 -11.69 -0.87 3.98
N LEU A 136 -10.40 -0.52 3.85
CA LEU A 136 -9.41 -0.66 4.93
C LEU A 136 -9.53 0.45 5.98
N SER A 137 -10.06 1.61 5.61
CA SER A 137 -10.22 2.75 6.52
C SER A 137 -11.48 2.68 7.38
N THR A 138 -12.47 1.89 6.99
CA THR A 138 -13.62 1.57 7.83
C THR A 138 -13.18 0.56 8.89
N LEU A 139 -13.46 0.84 10.18
CA LEU A 139 -13.21 -0.13 11.25
C LEU A 139 -13.99 -1.41 10.93
N PRO A 140 -13.39 -2.60 11.01
CA PRO A 140 -14.06 -3.82 10.64
C PRO A 140 -15.27 -4.05 11.54
N ALA A 141 -16.44 -4.06 10.96
CA ALA A 141 -17.43 -5.04 11.39
C ALA A 141 -16.75 -6.39 11.17
N THR A 142 -16.67 -7.22 12.20
CA THR A 142 -16.01 -8.54 12.24
C THR A 142 -16.01 -9.20 10.86
N PRO A 143 -14.86 -9.47 10.23
CA PRO A 143 -14.84 -10.09 8.92
C PRO A 143 -15.46 -11.49 9.04
N GLU A 144 -16.58 -11.70 8.39
CA GLU A 144 -17.01 -13.06 8.08
C GLU A 144 -16.01 -13.65 7.08
N ILE A 145 -15.06 -14.39 7.60
CA ILE A 145 -14.18 -15.23 6.79
C ILE A 145 -15.07 -16.30 6.17
N ARG A 146 -15.54 -16.06 4.95
CA ARG A 146 -16.09 -17.13 4.12
C ARG A 146 -14.93 -18.02 3.71
N ILE A 147 -14.70 -19.05 4.51
CA ILE A 147 -13.92 -20.20 4.07
C ILE A 147 -14.78 -20.86 2.98
N MET A 148 -14.33 -20.71 1.72
CA MET A 148 -14.91 -21.53 0.65
C MET A 148 -14.51 -22.97 0.95
N GLU A 149 -15.43 -23.74 1.54
CA GLU A 149 -15.31 -25.19 1.59
C GLU A 149 -15.22 -25.70 0.14
N LYS A 150 -14.07 -26.25 -0.19
CA LYS A 150 -13.95 -27.07 -1.40
C LYS A 150 -14.83 -28.28 -1.25
N ALA A 151 -15.92 -28.33 -2.00
CA ALA A 151 -16.62 -29.57 -2.31
C ALA A 151 -15.71 -30.50 -3.13
#